data_308c881cafd70b96afadc03f72e29b02
#
_entry.id   308c881cafd70b96afadc03f72e29b02
#
_cell.length_a   1.000
_cell.length_b   1.000
_cell.length_c   1.000
_cell.angle_alpha   90.00
_cell.angle_beta   90.00
_cell.angle_gamma   90.00
#
_symmetry.space_group_name_H-M   'P 1'
#
loop_
_entity.id
_entity.type
_entity.pdbx_description
1 polymer ?
#
loop_
_entity_poly.entity_id
_entity_poly.type
_entity_poly.pdbx_seq_one_letter_code
_entity_poly.pdbx_strand_id
1 'polypeptide(L)'
;MKNKNKELNFVNKNHSLTKRNYLKRMINSKVKCMIEAKKYSKNYWDGSRKYGYGGYRYIPNRWTSVAKKIIKKFKLKNNSSILDIGCGKAFLLYEIKKILPNIHISGFDISRYAIQKAPEEIRQNLFVHKAQDKYPFIKKKFDLAMSLGCFHNLELNDLKKALKEMQRVSKKSYLMVESYRNEKELFNLQCWALTCESFFSKKEWIWIFKEFNYNQNYEFIYFK
;
A
#
# COMPACT_ATOMS: atom_id res chain seq x y z
N MET A 1 -7.04 29.32 -2.43
CA MET A 1 -7.84 28.18 -1.89
C MET A 1 -7.00 27.44 -0.85
N LYS A 2 -7.44 27.40 0.43
CA LYS A 2 -6.73 26.75 1.53
C LYS A 2 -6.54 25.27 1.23
N ASN A 3 -5.31 24.79 1.15
CA ASN A 3 -4.94 23.36 1.12
C ASN A 3 -5.48 22.70 2.40
N LYS A 4 -6.71 22.22 2.38
CA LYS A 4 -7.21 21.34 3.45
C LYS A 4 -6.27 20.14 3.52
N ASN A 5 -5.70 19.94 4.69
CA ASN A 5 -4.70 18.92 5.03
C ASN A 5 -5.03 17.58 4.35
N LYS A 6 -4.33 17.27 3.25
CA LYS A 6 -4.49 16.03 2.49
C LYS A 6 -3.72 14.88 3.12
N GLU A 7 -2.78 15.20 4.01
CA GLU A 7 -1.98 14.24 4.74
C GLU A 7 -2.80 13.59 5.85
N LEU A 8 -2.83 12.26 5.87
CA LEU A 8 -3.56 11.44 6.83
C LEU A 8 -2.59 10.74 7.78
N ASN A 9 -3.13 10.14 8.85
CA ASN A 9 -2.37 9.34 9.82
C ASN A 9 -3.23 8.17 10.31
N PHE A 10 -3.38 7.15 9.46
CA PHE A 10 -4.18 5.96 9.76
C PHE A 10 -3.33 4.76 10.16
N VAL A 11 -2.19 4.58 9.47
CA VAL A 11 -1.32 3.41 9.57
C VAL A 11 -0.04 3.69 10.35
N ASN A 12 0.50 4.90 10.29
CA ASN A 12 1.81 5.26 10.82
C ASN A 12 1.97 4.91 12.32
N LYS A 13 0.92 5.08 13.14
CA LYS A 13 0.95 4.70 14.56
C LYS A 13 1.25 3.21 14.74
N ASN A 14 0.56 2.34 14.01
CA ASN A 14 0.76 0.89 14.08
C ASN A 14 2.12 0.48 13.49
N HIS A 15 2.57 1.18 12.44
CA HIS A 15 3.86 0.95 11.80
C HIS A 15 5.03 1.26 12.76
N SER A 16 4.96 2.37 13.49
CA SER A 16 6.02 2.82 14.42
C SER A 16 6.18 1.95 15.66
N LEU A 17 5.17 1.15 16.03
CA LEU A 17 5.25 0.20 17.15
C LEU A 17 6.06 -1.07 16.82
N THR A 18 6.36 -1.31 15.55
CA THR A 18 7.10 -2.52 15.14
C THR A 18 8.59 -2.36 15.42
N LYS A 19 9.13 -3.18 16.32
CA LYS A 19 10.58 -3.24 16.59
C LYS A 19 11.31 -3.83 15.38
N ARG A 20 12.39 -3.17 14.94
CA ARG A 20 13.20 -3.57 13.78
C ARG A 20 14.69 -3.54 14.11
N ASN A 21 15.44 -4.55 13.68
CA ASN A 21 16.89 -4.52 13.70
C ASN A 21 17.38 -4.17 12.29
N TYR A 22 17.63 -2.88 12.09
CA TYR A 22 18.00 -2.33 10.78
C TYR A 22 19.37 -2.82 10.30
N LEU A 23 20.41 -2.75 11.17
CA LEU A 23 21.76 -3.19 10.83
C LEU A 23 21.81 -4.67 10.49
N LYS A 24 21.18 -5.53 11.33
CA LYS A 24 21.10 -6.98 11.03
C LYS A 24 20.46 -7.25 9.67
N ARG A 25 19.47 -6.45 9.29
CA ARG A 25 18.81 -6.53 7.97
C ARG A 25 19.77 -6.17 6.85
N MET A 26 20.59 -5.13 7.04
CA MET A 26 21.55 -4.65 6.04
C MET A 26 22.70 -5.63 5.81
N ILE A 27 23.29 -6.17 6.87
CA ILE A 27 24.49 -7.04 6.78
C ILE A 27 24.17 -8.49 6.38
N ASN A 28 22.89 -8.91 6.46
CA ASN A 28 22.50 -10.30 6.19
C ASN A 28 22.16 -10.53 4.71
N SER A 29 23.16 -10.56 3.85
CA SER A 29 23.02 -10.86 2.41
C SER A 29 21.93 -10.01 1.72
N LYS A 30 21.91 -8.70 2.00
CA LYS A 30 20.87 -7.76 1.59
C LYS A 30 20.48 -7.89 0.13
N VAL A 31 21.48 -7.91 -0.79
CA VAL A 31 21.23 -7.99 -2.24
C VAL A 31 20.49 -9.28 -2.62
N LYS A 32 20.93 -10.43 -2.09
CA LYS A 32 20.22 -11.71 -2.33
C LYS A 32 18.79 -11.67 -1.80
N CYS A 33 18.57 -11.02 -0.65
CA CYS A 33 17.24 -10.85 -0.09
C CYS A 33 16.36 -9.93 -0.94
N MET A 34 16.91 -8.86 -1.53
CA MET A 34 16.21 -7.97 -2.46
C MET A 34 15.78 -8.69 -3.73
N ILE A 35 16.68 -9.46 -4.36
CA ILE A 35 16.38 -10.24 -5.57
C ILE A 35 15.23 -11.22 -5.30
N GLU A 36 15.27 -11.91 -4.16
CA GLU A 36 14.19 -12.85 -3.79
C GLU A 36 12.88 -12.14 -3.47
N ALA A 37 12.93 -11.02 -2.72
CA ALA A 37 11.77 -10.23 -2.35
C ALA A 37 11.02 -9.67 -3.56
N LYS A 38 11.73 -9.18 -4.58
CA LYS A 38 11.17 -8.61 -5.81
C LYS A 38 10.39 -9.62 -6.67
N LYS A 39 10.53 -10.93 -6.40
CA LYS A 39 9.68 -11.96 -7.03
C LYS A 39 8.24 -11.96 -6.48
N TYR A 40 7.99 -11.32 -5.34
CA TYR A 40 6.69 -11.30 -4.63
C TYR A 40 6.05 -12.70 -4.49
N SER A 41 6.90 -13.74 -4.40
CA SER A 41 6.53 -15.14 -4.29
C SER A 41 6.14 -15.53 -2.86
N LYS A 42 5.90 -16.84 -2.62
CA LYS A 42 5.71 -17.41 -1.26
C LYS A 42 6.79 -16.94 -0.28
N ASN A 43 8.06 -16.87 -0.74
CA ASN A 43 9.18 -16.48 0.14
C ASN A 43 9.02 -15.05 0.67
N TYR A 44 8.52 -14.12 -0.14
CA TYR A 44 8.25 -12.74 0.29
C TYR A 44 7.16 -12.67 1.37
N TRP A 45 6.08 -13.40 1.20
CA TRP A 45 4.92 -13.34 2.10
C TRP A 45 5.07 -14.23 3.33
N ASP A 46 5.35 -15.52 3.13
CA ASP A 46 5.25 -16.55 4.15
C ASP A 46 6.58 -17.32 4.37
N GLY A 47 7.64 -16.95 3.67
CA GLY A 47 8.97 -17.51 3.87
C GLY A 47 9.71 -16.87 5.05
N SER A 48 11.03 -17.04 5.09
CA SER A 48 11.85 -16.45 6.15
C SER A 48 11.73 -14.92 6.19
N ARG A 49 11.73 -14.35 7.40
CA ARG A 49 11.68 -12.90 7.63
C ARG A 49 12.74 -12.11 6.88
N LYS A 50 13.87 -12.72 6.53
CA LYS A 50 14.92 -12.08 5.73
C LYS A 50 14.47 -11.69 4.31
N TYR A 51 13.48 -12.39 3.74
CA TYR A 51 12.98 -12.14 2.39
C TYR A 51 11.75 -11.23 2.32
N GLY A 52 11.11 -10.95 3.44
CA GLY A 52 9.90 -10.12 3.43
C GLY A 52 9.17 -10.10 4.76
N TYR A 53 7.91 -10.51 4.76
CA TYR A 53 7.03 -10.43 5.92
C TYR A 53 7.31 -11.49 7.00
N GLY A 54 7.84 -12.66 6.64
CA GLY A 54 8.09 -13.74 7.61
C GLY A 54 6.82 -14.40 8.14
N GLY A 55 5.81 -14.55 7.29
CA GLY A 55 4.49 -15.06 7.64
C GLY A 55 3.46 -13.94 7.74
N TYR A 56 2.90 -13.52 6.60
CA TYR A 56 1.84 -12.50 6.55
C TYR A 56 0.48 -13.18 6.66
N ARG A 57 0.00 -13.34 7.90
CA ARG A 57 -1.25 -13.99 8.24
C ARG A 57 -2.32 -12.99 8.64
N TYR A 58 -3.58 -13.36 8.44
CA TYR A 58 -4.69 -12.60 8.98
C TYR A 58 -4.65 -12.66 10.51
N ILE A 59 -4.69 -11.50 11.14
CA ILE A 59 -4.79 -11.36 12.60
C ILE A 59 -6.08 -10.58 12.86
N PRO A 60 -7.05 -11.16 13.56
CA PRO A 60 -8.29 -10.50 13.91
C PRO A 60 -8.04 -9.13 14.55
N ASN A 61 -8.84 -8.15 14.19
CA ASN A 61 -8.81 -6.78 14.69
C ASN A 61 -7.54 -5.94 14.36
N ARG A 62 -6.52 -6.51 13.72
CA ARG A 62 -5.29 -5.77 13.37
C ARG A 62 -5.57 -4.58 12.44
N TRP A 63 -6.43 -4.76 11.46
CA TRP A 63 -6.76 -3.74 10.47
C TRP A 63 -8.07 -2.99 10.75
N THR A 64 -8.86 -3.42 11.75
CA THR A 64 -10.19 -2.86 12.06
C THR A 64 -10.14 -1.35 12.34
N SER A 65 -9.14 -0.90 13.12
CA SER A 65 -8.98 0.55 13.41
C SER A 65 -8.71 1.37 12.15
N VAL A 66 -7.86 0.85 11.24
CA VAL A 66 -7.55 1.49 9.96
C VAL A 66 -8.79 1.48 9.05
N ALA A 67 -9.47 0.36 8.94
CA ALA A 67 -10.72 0.21 8.18
C ALA A 67 -11.78 1.23 8.63
N LYS A 68 -12.04 1.34 9.96
CA LYS A 68 -12.97 2.33 10.53
C LYS A 68 -12.59 3.77 10.19
N LYS A 69 -11.30 4.13 10.26
CA LYS A 69 -10.82 5.47 9.89
C LYS A 69 -11.03 5.77 8.40
N ILE A 70 -10.76 4.80 7.51
CA ILE A 70 -10.99 4.92 6.06
C ILE A 70 -12.48 5.11 5.78
N ILE A 71 -13.34 4.24 6.33
CA ILE A 71 -14.80 4.32 6.17
C ILE A 71 -15.30 5.69 6.59
N LYS A 72 -14.92 6.17 7.78
CA LYS A 72 -15.34 7.47 8.31
C LYS A 72 -14.85 8.64 7.46
N LYS A 73 -13.55 8.67 7.12
CA LYS A 73 -12.93 9.76 6.35
C LYS A 73 -13.52 9.92 4.97
N PHE A 74 -13.73 8.80 4.28
CA PHE A 74 -14.23 8.80 2.91
C PHE A 74 -15.75 8.68 2.82
N LYS A 75 -16.43 8.56 3.98
CA LYS A 75 -17.91 8.44 4.09
C LYS A 75 -18.44 7.25 3.29
N LEU A 76 -17.72 6.10 3.38
CA LEU A 76 -18.14 4.87 2.70
C LEU A 76 -19.39 4.29 3.35
N LYS A 77 -20.27 3.74 2.53
CA LYS A 77 -21.54 3.10 2.89
C LYS A 77 -21.60 1.71 2.26
N ASN A 78 -22.63 0.93 2.61
CA ASN A 78 -22.83 -0.41 2.06
C ASN A 78 -22.95 -0.44 0.52
N ASN A 79 -23.45 0.61 -0.10
CA ASN A 79 -23.54 0.72 -1.56
C ASN A 79 -22.33 1.40 -2.23
N SER A 80 -21.28 1.71 -1.48
CA SER A 80 -20.04 2.28 -2.02
C SER A 80 -19.21 1.24 -2.73
N SER A 81 -18.28 1.71 -3.57
CA SER A 81 -17.32 0.87 -4.30
C SER A 81 -15.89 1.29 -3.96
N ILE A 82 -15.02 0.29 -3.68
CA ILE A 82 -13.63 0.51 -3.31
C ILE A 82 -12.68 -0.38 -4.13
N LEU A 83 -11.53 0.19 -4.52
CA LEU A 83 -10.43 -0.52 -5.14
C LEU A 83 -9.19 -0.45 -4.25
N ASP A 84 -8.51 -1.59 -4.03
CA ASP A 84 -7.21 -1.65 -3.36
C ASP A 84 -6.13 -2.08 -4.36
N ILE A 85 -5.15 -1.21 -4.60
CA ILE A 85 -4.08 -1.37 -5.58
C ILE A 85 -2.81 -1.84 -4.87
N GLY A 86 -2.33 -3.03 -5.21
CA GLY A 86 -1.29 -3.69 -4.45
C GLY A 86 -1.83 -4.23 -3.12
N CYS A 87 -2.98 -4.89 -3.18
CA CYS A 87 -3.75 -5.31 -2.00
C CYS A 87 -3.08 -6.43 -1.19
N GLY A 88 -2.03 -7.08 -1.71
CA GLY A 88 -1.41 -8.24 -1.09
C GLY A 88 -2.43 -9.36 -0.87
N LYS A 89 -2.52 -9.86 0.36
CA LYS A 89 -3.54 -10.84 0.77
C LYS A 89 -4.89 -10.21 1.14
N ALA A 90 -5.10 -8.93 0.82
CA ALA A 90 -6.34 -8.17 0.93
C ALA A 90 -6.98 -8.13 2.33
N PHE A 91 -6.19 -8.24 3.40
CA PHE A 91 -6.73 -8.26 4.77
C PHE A 91 -7.43 -6.96 5.17
N LEU A 92 -7.01 -5.81 4.63
CA LEU A 92 -7.70 -4.53 4.87
C LEU A 92 -9.05 -4.47 4.14
N LEU A 93 -9.13 -4.94 2.88
CA LEU A 93 -10.40 -5.06 2.16
C LEU A 93 -11.37 -6.01 2.88
N TYR A 94 -10.85 -7.12 3.40
CA TYR A 94 -11.62 -8.08 4.18
C TYR A 94 -12.22 -7.43 5.43
N GLU A 95 -11.44 -6.66 6.20
CA GLU A 95 -11.95 -5.91 7.36
C GLU A 95 -13.00 -4.85 6.98
N ILE A 96 -12.81 -4.15 5.87
CA ILE A 96 -13.81 -3.18 5.36
C ILE A 96 -15.10 -3.92 5.00
N LYS A 97 -15.01 -5.07 4.31
CA LYS A 97 -16.17 -5.89 3.94
C LYS A 97 -16.91 -6.45 5.15
N LYS A 98 -16.21 -6.81 6.23
CA LYS A 98 -16.83 -7.22 7.48
C LYS A 98 -17.63 -6.10 8.16
N ILE A 99 -17.14 -4.84 8.07
CA ILE A 99 -17.83 -3.67 8.65
C ILE A 99 -19.00 -3.21 7.77
N LEU A 100 -18.85 -3.30 6.46
CA LEU A 100 -19.84 -2.92 5.45
C LEU A 100 -20.15 -4.12 4.54
N PRO A 101 -21.03 -5.04 4.95
CA PRO A 101 -21.22 -6.32 4.25
C PRO A 101 -21.62 -6.22 2.77
N ASN A 102 -22.32 -5.15 2.38
CA ASN A 102 -22.79 -4.95 1.02
C ASN A 102 -21.89 -4.03 0.17
N ILE A 103 -20.74 -3.56 0.71
CA ILE A 103 -19.81 -2.73 -0.07
C ILE A 103 -19.25 -3.52 -1.26
N HIS A 104 -19.15 -2.87 -2.42
CA HIS A 104 -18.51 -3.43 -3.60
C HIS A 104 -16.99 -3.27 -3.49
N ILE A 105 -16.28 -4.36 -3.37
CA ILE A 105 -14.82 -4.38 -3.30
C ILE A 105 -14.20 -4.90 -4.58
N SER A 106 -13.05 -4.37 -4.95
CA SER A 106 -12.12 -4.95 -5.92
C SER A 106 -10.70 -4.76 -5.42
N GLY A 107 -9.80 -5.66 -5.73
CA GLY A 107 -8.40 -5.53 -5.39
C GLY A 107 -7.52 -6.26 -6.38
N PHE A 108 -6.29 -5.79 -6.55
CA PHE A 108 -5.30 -6.50 -7.34
C PHE A 108 -3.90 -6.37 -6.75
N ASP A 109 -3.08 -7.35 -7.06
CA ASP A 109 -1.67 -7.38 -6.70
C ASP A 109 -0.87 -8.09 -7.80
N ILE A 110 0.41 -7.76 -7.94
CA ILE A 110 1.30 -8.48 -8.85
C ILE A 110 1.56 -9.92 -8.40
N SER A 111 1.43 -10.18 -7.11
CA SER A 111 1.67 -11.47 -6.48
C SER A 111 0.49 -12.43 -6.65
N ARG A 112 0.60 -13.37 -7.59
CA ARG A 112 -0.36 -14.49 -7.70
C ARG A 112 -0.50 -15.25 -6.37
N TYR A 113 0.62 -15.45 -5.67
CA TYR A 113 0.60 -16.14 -4.37
C TYR A 113 -0.24 -15.40 -3.33
N ALA A 114 -0.09 -14.06 -3.23
CA ALA A 114 -0.87 -13.26 -2.28
C ALA A 114 -2.37 -13.36 -2.57
N ILE A 115 -2.77 -13.22 -3.84
CA ILE A 115 -4.18 -13.34 -4.27
C ILE A 115 -4.74 -14.72 -3.90
N GLN A 116 -4.00 -15.81 -4.17
CA GLN A 116 -4.43 -17.17 -3.83
C GLN A 116 -4.56 -17.40 -2.32
N LYS A 117 -3.82 -16.63 -1.49
CA LYS A 117 -3.84 -16.72 -0.02
C LYS A 117 -4.67 -15.64 0.65
N ALA A 118 -5.46 -14.89 -0.11
CA ALA A 118 -6.47 -13.99 0.41
C ALA A 118 -7.65 -14.76 1.08
N PRO A 119 -8.40 -14.12 2.01
CA PRO A 119 -9.61 -14.72 2.57
C PRO A 119 -10.56 -15.19 1.47
N GLU A 120 -11.12 -16.39 1.64
CA GLU A 120 -11.92 -17.06 0.61
C GLU A 120 -13.15 -16.24 0.23
N GLU A 121 -13.77 -15.62 1.20
CA GLU A 121 -15.00 -14.84 1.07
C GLU A 121 -14.87 -13.64 0.12
N ILE A 122 -13.64 -13.15 -0.09
CA ILE A 122 -13.41 -11.99 -0.96
C ILE A 122 -12.53 -12.31 -2.17
N ARG A 123 -11.97 -13.52 -2.26
CA ARG A 123 -10.98 -13.89 -3.28
C ARG A 123 -11.48 -13.71 -4.71
N GLN A 124 -12.76 -13.97 -4.96
CA GLN A 124 -13.40 -13.75 -6.26
C GLN A 124 -13.41 -12.29 -6.74
N ASN A 125 -13.20 -11.32 -5.81
CA ASN A 125 -13.12 -9.89 -6.12
C ASN A 125 -11.68 -9.43 -6.40
N LEU A 126 -10.72 -10.36 -6.39
CA LEU A 126 -9.30 -10.09 -6.50
C LEU A 126 -8.71 -10.70 -7.76
N PHE A 127 -7.72 -10.03 -8.35
CA PHE A 127 -7.04 -10.53 -9.56
C PHE A 127 -5.57 -10.12 -9.58
N VAL A 128 -4.79 -10.77 -10.47
CA VAL A 128 -3.37 -10.45 -10.65
C VAL A 128 -3.25 -9.33 -11.67
N HIS A 129 -2.62 -8.21 -11.28
CA HIS A 129 -2.38 -7.08 -12.17
C HIS A 129 -1.22 -6.21 -11.66
N LYS A 130 -0.54 -5.50 -12.57
CA LYS A 130 0.53 -4.57 -12.23
C LYS A 130 -0.04 -3.18 -11.95
N ALA A 131 0.52 -2.50 -10.94
CA ALA A 131 0.04 -1.18 -10.53
C ALA A 131 0.29 -0.08 -11.58
N GLN A 132 1.27 -0.24 -12.44
CA GLN A 132 1.63 0.72 -13.50
C GLN A 132 0.88 0.50 -14.82
N ASP A 133 0.21 -0.63 -14.99
CA ASP A 133 -0.53 -0.93 -16.23
C ASP A 133 -1.92 -0.27 -16.22
N LYS A 134 -2.54 -0.17 -17.38
CA LYS A 134 -3.91 0.37 -17.52
C LYS A 134 -4.90 -0.53 -16.79
N TYR A 135 -5.66 0.02 -15.84
CA TYR A 135 -6.62 -0.78 -15.06
C TYR A 135 -7.86 -1.13 -15.88
N PRO A 136 -8.39 -2.38 -15.76
CA PRO A 136 -9.53 -2.86 -16.53
C PRO A 136 -10.88 -2.30 -16.04
N PHE A 137 -10.90 -1.02 -15.69
CA PHE A 137 -12.08 -0.32 -15.17
C PHE A 137 -12.36 0.97 -15.93
N ILE A 138 -13.63 1.32 -16.04
CA ILE A 138 -14.05 2.61 -16.60
C ILE A 138 -13.68 3.77 -15.65
N LYS A 139 -13.68 4.99 -16.21
CA LYS A 139 -13.43 6.23 -15.47
C LYS A 139 -14.44 6.38 -14.31
N LYS A 140 -13.93 6.76 -13.14
CA LYS A 140 -14.74 7.03 -11.92
C LYS A 140 -15.63 5.87 -11.46
N LYS A 141 -15.25 4.63 -11.76
CA LYS A 141 -15.94 3.41 -11.31
C LYS A 141 -16.04 3.33 -9.78
N PHE A 142 -14.97 3.72 -9.07
CA PHE A 142 -14.88 3.55 -7.63
C PHE A 142 -15.10 4.86 -6.86
N ASP A 143 -15.77 4.79 -5.72
CA ASP A 143 -15.88 5.92 -4.79
C ASP A 143 -14.55 6.21 -4.12
N LEU A 144 -13.75 5.16 -3.86
CA LEU A 144 -12.39 5.25 -3.33
C LEU A 144 -11.47 4.25 -4.04
N ALA A 145 -10.31 4.71 -4.51
CA ALA A 145 -9.16 3.84 -4.75
C ALA A 145 -8.11 4.09 -3.67
N MET A 146 -7.55 3.03 -3.12
CA MET A 146 -6.46 3.13 -2.15
C MET A 146 -5.27 2.29 -2.57
N SER A 147 -4.07 2.66 -2.07
CA SER A 147 -2.85 1.87 -2.22
C SER A 147 -1.99 2.08 -0.97
N LEU A 148 -1.74 1.02 -0.22
CA LEU A 148 -0.99 1.07 1.02
C LEU A 148 0.28 0.23 0.92
N GLY A 149 1.43 0.90 0.83
CA GLY A 149 2.73 0.22 0.82
C GLY A 149 3.10 -0.42 -0.53
N CYS A 150 2.53 0.06 -1.65
CA CYS A 150 2.81 -0.48 -2.98
C CYS A 150 3.58 0.51 -3.87
N PHE A 151 3.16 1.75 -4.00
CA PHE A 151 3.64 2.67 -5.03
C PHE A 151 5.11 3.12 -4.84
N HIS A 152 5.67 3.09 -3.64
CA HIS A 152 7.10 3.33 -3.44
C HIS A 152 7.99 2.20 -3.99
N ASN A 153 7.41 1.07 -4.38
CA ASN A 153 8.12 -0.02 -5.06
C ASN A 153 8.17 0.15 -6.59
N LEU A 154 7.66 1.26 -7.12
CA LEU A 154 7.67 1.56 -8.54
C LEU A 154 8.79 2.55 -8.87
N GLU A 155 9.40 2.39 -10.04
CA GLU A 155 10.24 3.41 -10.63
C GLU A 155 9.41 4.66 -10.98
N LEU A 156 10.07 5.82 -11.10
CA LEU A 156 9.40 7.11 -11.20
C LEU A 156 8.39 7.20 -12.37
N ASN A 157 8.73 6.64 -13.54
CA ASN A 157 7.82 6.61 -14.70
C ASN A 157 6.58 5.74 -14.44
N ASP A 158 6.76 4.60 -13.81
CA ASP A 158 5.68 3.68 -13.48
C ASP A 158 4.81 4.22 -12.33
N LEU A 159 5.42 4.91 -11.37
CA LEU A 159 4.71 5.66 -10.34
C LEU A 159 3.77 6.72 -10.96
N LYS A 160 4.24 7.48 -11.96
CA LYS A 160 3.42 8.46 -12.68
C LYS A 160 2.21 7.81 -13.36
N LYS A 161 2.41 6.67 -14.04
CA LYS A 161 1.32 5.90 -14.67
C LYS A 161 0.31 5.41 -13.63
N ALA A 162 0.80 4.82 -12.53
CA ALA A 162 -0.05 4.29 -11.46
C ALA A 162 -0.89 5.38 -10.79
N LEU A 163 -0.31 6.54 -10.49
CA LEU A 163 -1.03 7.70 -9.94
C LEU A 163 -2.12 8.21 -10.89
N LYS A 164 -1.83 8.26 -12.19
CA LYS A 164 -2.80 8.65 -13.23
C LYS A 164 -3.98 7.67 -13.31
N GLU A 165 -3.69 6.37 -13.35
CA GLU A 165 -4.72 5.33 -13.41
C GLU A 165 -5.58 5.28 -12.13
N MET A 166 -4.95 5.37 -10.95
CA MET A 166 -5.65 5.44 -9.67
C MET A 166 -6.67 6.59 -9.65
N GLN A 167 -6.29 7.78 -10.13
CA GLN A 167 -7.19 8.94 -10.21
C GLN A 167 -8.22 8.80 -11.34
N ARG A 168 -7.88 8.12 -12.43
CA ARG A 168 -8.82 7.88 -13.54
C ARG A 168 -10.00 7.03 -13.09
N VAL A 169 -9.75 5.96 -12.36
CA VAL A 169 -10.78 4.96 -12.02
C VAL A 169 -11.56 5.31 -10.75
N SER A 170 -11.16 6.32 -9.99
CA SER A 170 -11.82 6.64 -8.71
C SER A 170 -12.21 8.10 -8.57
N LYS A 171 -13.24 8.37 -7.76
CA LYS A 171 -13.68 9.71 -7.36
C LYS A 171 -12.76 10.32 -6.32
N LYS A 172 -12.28 9.50 -5.38
CA LYS A 172 -11.33 9.86 -4.31
C LYS A 172 -10.21 8.83 -4.29
N SER A 173 -9.01 9.25 -3.85
CA SER A 173 -7.87 8.35 -3.72
C SER A 173 -7.16 8.55 -2.39
N TYR A 174 -6.57 7.46 -1.88
CA TYR A 174 -5.74 7.45 -0.69
C TYR A 174 -4.48 6.62 -0.93
N LEU A 175 -3.33 7.26 -0.82
CA LEU A 175 -2.02 6.66 -1.05
C LEU A 175 -1.19 6.69 0.23
N MET A 176 -0.67 5.53 0.67
CA MET A 176 0.32 5.46 1.73
C MET A 176 1.65 4.94 1.17
N VAL A 177 2.73 5.71 1.41
CA VAL A 177 4.08 5.39 0.95
C VAL A 177 5.10 5.48 2.08
N GLU A 178 6.23 4.78 1.90
CA GLU A 178 7.41 4.93 2.74
C GLU A 178 8.12 6.24 2.42
N SER A 179 8.67 6.89 3.46
CA SER A 179 9.36 8.18 3.34
C SER A 179 10.32 8.39 4.51
N TYR A 180 11.08 9.46 4.46
CA TYR A 180 11.99 9.90 5.52
C TYR A 180 11.97 11.42 5.67
N ARG A 181 12.44 11.91 6.85
CA ARG A 181 12.49 13.33 7.20
C ARG A 181 13.91 13.80 7.52
N ASN A 182 14.79 12.85 7.84
CA ASN A 182 16.20 13.08 8.22
C ASN A 182 17.05 11.86 7.81
N GLU A 183 18.38 12.02 7.93
CA GLU A 183 19.35 10.99 7.52
C GLU A 183 19.20 9.66 8.27
N LYS A 184 18.89 9.71 9.57
CA LYS A 184 18.66 8.50 10.36
C LYS A 184 17.47 7.69 9.81
N GLU A 185 16.35 8.35 9.49
CA GLU A 185 15.19 7.68 8.92
C GLU A 185 15.47 7.17 7.50
N LEU A 186 16.25 7.90 6.71
CA LEU A 186 16.71 7.43 5.39
C LEU A 186 17.57 6.17 5.53
N PHE A 187 18.57 6.20 6.42
CA PHE A 187 19.42 5.03 6.70
C PHE A 187 18.58 3.82 7.13
N ASN A 188 17.66 4.01 8.06
CA ASN A 188 16.78 2.94 8.54
C ASN A 188 15.89 2.38 7.41
N LEU A 189 15.32 3.24 6.57
CA LEU A 189 14.53 2.84 5.41
C LEU A 189 15.36 2.05 4.41
N GLN A 190 16.57 2.52 4.05
CA GLN A 190 17.48 1.83 3.16
C GLN A 190 17.92 0.47 3.71
N CYS A 191 18.18 0.38 5.02
CA CYS A 191 18.48 -0.89 5.67
C CYS A 191 17.28 -1.86 5.61
N TRP A 192 16.08 -1.36 5.81
CA TRP A 192 14.89 -2.20 5.97
C TRP A 192 14.25 -2.61 4.65
N ALA A 193 14.07 -1.69 3.72
CA ALA A 193 13.36 -1.93 2.47
C ALA A 193 14.06 -2.98 1.59
N LEU A 194 13.28 -3.89 1.02
CA LEU A 194 13.76 -4.91 0.08
C LEU A 194 13.25 -4.68 -1.35
N THR A 195 12.16 -3.97 -1.49
CA THR A 195 11.44 -3.79 -2.77
C THR A 195 11.28 -2.34 -3.17
N CYS A 196 11.65 -1.39 -2.29
CA CYS A 196 11.51 0.05 -2.55
C CYS A 196 12.43 0.49 -3.68
N GLU A 197 11.88 1.20 -4.67
CA GLU A 197 12.58 1.87 -5.76
C GLU A 197 12.59 3.40 -5.56
N SER A 198 11.58 3.93 -4.88
CA SER A 198 11.35 5.37 -4.70
C SER A 198 11.71 5.81 -3.28
N PHE A 199 13.00 6.01 -3.01
CA PHE A 199 13.52 6.52 -1.75
C PHE A 199 13.42 8.05 -1.70
N PHE A 200 12.21 8.58 -1.58
CA PHE A 200 11.98 10.03 -1.56
C PHE A 200 11.68 10.55 -0.15
N SER A 201 12.24 11.72 0.16
CA SER A 201 11.87 12.48 1.36
C SER A 201 10.42 12.95 1.28
N LYS A 202 9.87 13.34 2.43
CA LYS A 202 8.54 13.97 2.47
C LYS A 202 8.41 15.16 1.52
N LYS A 203 9.46 15.99 1.39
CA LYS A 203 9.46 17.17 0.51
C LYS A 203 9.40 16.76 -0.96
N GLU A 204 10.20 15.76 -1.35
CA GLU A 204 10.24 15.24 -2.71
C GLU A 204 8.92 14.56 -3.09
N TRP A 205 8.33 13.74 -2.19
CA TRP A 205 7.01 13.16 -2.42
C TRP A 205 5.94 14.22 -2.68
N ILE A 206 5.92 15.31 -1.89
CA ILE A 206 4.96 16.41 -2.08
C ILE A 206 5.18 17.09 -3.43
N TRP A 207 6.45 17.31 -3.83
CA TRP A 207 6.79 17.84 -5.14
C TRP A 207 6.34 16.90 -6.27
N ILE A 208 6.64 15.59 -6.18
CA ILE A 208 6.21 14.56 -7.14
C ILE A 208 4.67 14.54 -7.29
N PHE A 209 3.95 14.60 -6.17
CA PHE A 209 2.49 14.65 -6.22
C PHE A 209 1.97 15.88 -6.97
N LYS A 210 2.62 17.02 -6.81
CA LYS A 210 2.30 18.24 -7.55
C LYS A 210 2.59 18.07 -9.04
N GLU A 211 3.79 17.63 -9.41
CA GLU A 211 4.22 17.45 -10.80
C GLU A 211 3.38 16.39 -11.54
N PHE A 212 2.95 15.36 -10.86
CA PHE A 212 2.11 14.30 -11.43
C PHE A 212 0.60 14.57 -11.28
N ASN A 213 0.22 15.77 -10.84
CA ASN A 213 -1.16 16.20 -10.64
C ASN A 213 -1.95 15.28 -9.69
N TYR A 214 -1.28 14.68 -8.69
CA TYR A 214 -1.94 13.90 -7.66
C TYR A 214 -2.47 14.81 -6.55
N ASN A 215 -3.74 15.17 -6.65
CA ASN A 215 -4.41 16.13 -5.76
C ASN A 215 -5.30 15.47 -4.70
N GLN A 216 -4.99 14.25 -4.27
CA GLN A 216 -5.80 13.44 -3.39
C GLN A 216 -5.16 13.24 -2.01
N ASN A 217 -5.71 12.38 -1.16
CA ASN A 217 -5.18 12.13 0.16
C ASN A 217 -3.97 11.21 0.13
N TYR A 218 -3.01 11.45 1.02
CA TYR A 218 -1.81 10.63 1.18
C TYR A 218 -1.42 10.48 2.66
N GLU A 219 -0.55 9.53 2.95
CA GLU A 219 0.08 9.28 4.25
C GLU A 219 1.52 8.84 4.05
N PHE A 220 2.39 9.25 4.97
CA PHE A 220 3.77 8.78 5.01
C PHE A 220 4.00 7.89 6.22
N ILE A 221 4.73 6.78 6.03
CA ILE A 221 5.28 6.00 7.12
C ILE A 221 6.79 6.17 7.20
N TYR A 222 7.30 6.19 8.43
CA TYR A 222 8.71 6.47 8.73
C TYR A 222 9.34 5.35 9.53
N PHE A 223 10.62 5.10 9.30
CA PHE A 223 11.43 4.10 9.99
C PHE A 223 12.31 4.79 11.05
N LYS A 224 11.89 4.74 12.30
CA LYS A 224 12.53 5.41 13.42
C LYS A 224 13.58 4.53 14.11
#